data_f54b4b5a7ad0d253cf3e42d80c5d803d
#
_entry.id   f54b4b5a7ad0d253cf3e42d80c5d803d
#
_cell.length_a   1.000
_cell.length_b   1.000
_cell.length_c   1.000
_cell.angle_alpha   90.00
_cell.angle_beta   90.00
_cell.angle_gamma   90.00
#
_symmetry.space_group_name_H-M   'P 1'
#
loop_
_entity.id
_entity.type
_entity.pdbx_description
1 polymer ?
#
loop_
_entity_poly.entity_id
_entity_poly.type
_entity_poly.pdbx_seq_one_letter_code
_entity_poly.pdbx_strand_id
1 'polypeptide(L)'
;MQKLGPGYTFAETLSEQLQDTIFFVVNARGGTALERFMKNDTAGYYEKTLFRIKQALRERPDLKPATIIWHQGESNRDDYQSYLNHLNTLVADLRSDLGIPDLPFIAGEIGRWNPDYSHIVEKIALIPDSIPYAGLVSSEGL
;
A
#
# COMPACT_ATOMS: atom_id res chain seq x y z
N MET A 1 -16.18 12.66 12.77
CA MET A 1 -15.90 13.05 11.36
C MET A 1 -15.13 11.91 10.73
N GLN A 2 -15.70 11.19 9.77
CA GLN A 2 -14.96 10.19 8.99
C GLN A 2 -13.92 10.94 8.16
N LYS A 3 -12.64 10.58 8.35
CA LYS A 3 -11.57 11.12 7.50
C LYS A 3 -11.59 10.36 6.19
N LEU A 4 -11.81 11.07 5.09
CA LEU A 4 -11.66 10.52 3.73
C LEU A 4 -10.18 10.27 3.49
N GLY A 5 -9.82 9.04 3.15
CA GLY A 5 -8.45 8.69 2.75
C GLY A 5 -8.32 8.72 1.21
N PRO A 6 -7.10 8.60 0.68
CA PRO A 6 -6.83 8.62 -0.78
C PRO A 6 -7.59 7.52 -1.53
N GLY A 7 -7.97 6.45 -0.86
CA GLY A 7 -8.72 5.35 -1.45
C GLY A 7 -10.09 5.75 -2.01
N TYR A 8 -10.79 6.70 -1.41
CA TYR A 8 -12.13 7.09 -1.88
C TYR A 8 -12.09 7.68 -3.30
N THR A 9 -11.29 8.72 -3.51
CA THR A 9 -11.15 9.38 -4.82
C THR A 9 -10.58 8.42 -5.87
N PHE A 10 -9.62 7.57 -5.47
CA PHE A 10 -9.10 6.53 -6.33
C PHE A 10 -10.21 5.58 -6.81
N ALA A 11 -11.06 5.08 -5.91
CA ALA A 11 -12.15 4.19 -6.27
C ALA A 11 -13.19 4.85 -7.16
N GLU A 12 -13.58 6.06 -6.84
CA GLU A 12 -14.55 6.84 -7.61
C GLU A 12 -14.07 7.01 -9.05
N THR A 13 -12.84 7.54 -9.22
CA THR A 13 -12.23 7.73 -10.55
C THR A 13 -12.09 6.41 -11.32
N LEU A 14 -11.62 5.36 -10.66
CA LEU A 14 -11.42 4.06 -11.30
C LEU A 14 -12.75 3.42 -11.69
N SER A 15 -13.76 3.50 -10.82
CA SER A 15 -15.11 3.00 -11.09
C SER A 15 -15.75 3.70 -12.28
N GLU A 16 -15.59 5.01 -12.38
CA GLU A 16 -16.08 5.78 -13.52
C GLU A 16 -15.39 5.40 -14.84
N GLN A 17 -14.06 5.22 -14.80
CA GLN A 17 -13.29 4.87 -16.00
C GLN A 17 -13.54 3.44 -16.48
N LEU A 18 -13.65 2.50 -15.57
CA LEU A 18 -13.87 1.09 -15.88
C LEU A 18 -15.35 0.73 -16.05
N GLN A 19 -16.28 1.63 -15.68
CA GLN A 19 -17.72 1.37 -15.61
C GLN A 19 -18.02 0.11 -14.78
N ASP A 20 -17.29 -0.08 -13.68
CA ASP A 20 -17.39 -1.24 -12.80
C ASP A 20 -17.39 -0.82 -11.34
N THR A 21 -17.79 -1.72 -10.45
CA THR A 21 -17.82 -1.49 -9.01
C THR A 21 -16.48 -1.85 -8.38
N ILE A 22 -15.90 -0.91 -7.65
CA ILE A 22 -14.63 -1.09 -6.95
C ILE A 22 -14.87 -1.38 -5.47
N PHE A 23 -14.28 -2.43 -4.97
CA PHE A 23 -14.32 -2.83 -3.56
C PHE A 23 -12.97 -2.58 -2.89
N PHE A 24 -13.01 -2.06 -1.67
CA PHE A 24 -11.81 -1.90 -0.84
C PHE A 24 -11.76 -2.86 0.32
N VAL A 25 -10.61 -3.48 0.52
CA VAL A 25 -10.24 -4.13 1.77
C VAL A 25 -9.27 -3.22 2.52
N VAL A 26 -9.80 -2.43 3.46
CA VAL A 26 -9.01 -1.41 4.16
C VAL A 26 -8.26 -2.02 5.33
N ASN A 27 -6.92 -1.85 5.33
CA ASN A 27 -6.01 -2.33 6.37
C ASN A 27 -5.07 -1.22 6.88
N ALA A 28 -5.43 0.03 6.68
CA ALA A 28 -4.63 1.17 7.12
C ALA A 28 -4.66 1.35 8.65
N ARG A 29 -3.50 1.73 9.21
CA ARG A 29 -3.37 2.16 10.59
C ARG A 29 -2.41 3.35 10.69
N GLY A 30 -2.93 4.48 11.15
CA GLY A 30 -2.13 5.70 11.31
C GLY A 30 -1.00 5.55 12.33
N GLY A 31 0.12 6.26 12.11
CA GLY A 31 1.27 6.29 13.01
C GLY A 31 2.02 4.95 13.12
N THR A 32 2.01 4.15 12.07
CA THR A 32 2.57 2.79 12.09
C THR A 32 3.73 2.68 11.10
N ALA A 33 4.88 2.22 11.58
CA ALA A 33 6.04 1.92 10.73
C ALA A 33 5.82 0.67 9.89
N LEU A 34 6.50 0.59 8.74
CA LEU A 34 6.38 -0.49 7.76
C LEU A 34 6.62 -1.88 8.38
N GLU A 35 7.59 -1.99 9.29
CA GLU A 35 7.98 -3.24 9.95
C GLU A 35 6.81 -3.92 10.65
N ARG A 36 5.85 -3.12 11.15
CA ARG A 36 4.65 -3.65 11.82
C ARG A 36 3.67 -4.33 10.87
N PHE A 37 3.81 -4.10 9.55
CA PHE A 37 3.04 -4.78 8.51
C PHE A 37 3.76 -5.99 7.92
N MET A 38 4.99 -6.29 8.36
CA MET A 38 5.72 -7.46 7.88
C MET A 38 5.09 -8.76 8.38
N LYS A 39 5.25 -9.80 7.57
CA LYS A 39 4.79 -11.16 7.91
C LYS A 39 5.46 -11.64 9.21
N ASN A 40 4.67 -12.23 10.10
CA ASN A 40 5.08 -12.71 11.42
C ASN A 40 5.47 -11.60 12.43
N ASP A 41 5.20 -10.33 12.14
CA ASP A 41 5.34 -9.30 13.18
C ASP A 41 4.28 -9.48 14.28
N THR A 42 4.66 -9.19 15.52
CA THR A 42 3.80 -9.37 16.70
C THR A 42 2.53 -8.52 16.70
N ALA A 43 2.44 -7.46 15.87
CA ALA A 43 1.21 -6.69 15.69
C ALA A 43 0.14 -7.47 14.92
N GLY A 44 0.55 -8.45 14.13
CA GLY A 44 -0.33 -9.30 13.34
C GLY A 44 -1.11 -8.53 12.27
N TYR A 45 -0.58 -7.39 11.77
CA TYR A 45 -1.29 -6.62 10.74
C TYR A 45 -1.25 -7.32 9.40
N TYR A 46 -0.17 -8.01 9.07
CA TYR A 46 -0.06 -8.82 7.85
C TYR A 46 -1.14 -9.91 7.81
N GLU A 47 -1.20 -10.71 8.86
CA GLU A 47 -2.13 -11.83 8.98
C GLU A 47 -3.60 -11.37 8.96
N LYS A 48 -3.89 -10.24 9.62
CA LYS A 48 -5.21 -9.62 9.58
C LYS A 48 -5.57 -9.12 8.17
N THR A 49 -4.59 -8.59 7.44
CA THR A 49 -4.78 -8.16 6.05
C THR A 49 -5.15 -9.34 5.17
N LEU A 50 -4.37 -10.43 5.22
CA LEU A 50 -4.66 -11.65 4.47
C LEU A 50 -6.01 -12.26 4.85
N PHE A 51 -6.33 -12.31 6.14
CA PHE A 51 -7.61 -12.82 6.61
C PHE A 51 -8.78 -12.05 5.98
N ARG A 52 -8.75 -10.72 6.01
CA ARG A 52 -9.80 -9.87 5.45
C ARG A 52 -9.93 -10.02 3.95
N ILE A 53 -8.81 -10.07 3.22
CA ILE A 53 -8.81 -10.28 1.76
C ILE A 53 -9.44 -11.64 1.45
N LYS A 54 -8.95 -12.72 2.08
CA LYS A 54 -9.47 -14.07 1.86
C LYS A 54 -10.94 -14.22 2.27
N GLN A 55 -11.39 -13.49 3.29
CA GLN A 55 -12.80 -13.46 3.67
C GLN A 55 -13.64 -12.76 2.59
N ALA A 56 -13.22 -11.58 2.11
CA ALA A 56 -13.93 -10.86 1.05
C ALA A 56 -14.06 -11.71 -0.23
N LEU A 57 -12.99 -12.41 -0.63
CA LEU A 57 -13.01 -13.30 -1.79
C LEU A 57 -13.87 -14.55 -1.60
N ARG A 58 -14.03 -15.04 -0.37
CA ARG A 58 -14.98 -16.14 -0.08
C ARG A 58 -16.43 -15.69 -0.15
N GLU A 59 -16.72 -14.48 0.34
CA GLU A 59 -18.08 -13.92 0.33
C GLU A 59 -18.48 -13.44 -1.09
N ARG A 60 -17.50 -13.04 -1.89
CA ARG A 60 -17.67 -12.58 -3.26
C ARG A 60 -16.64 -13.25 -4.18
N PRO A 61 -16.92 -14.50 -4.63
CA PRO A 61 -16.00 -15.25 -5.49
C PRO A 61 -15.86 -14.66 -6.91
N ASP A 62 -16.73 -13.76 -7.29
CA ASP A 62 -16.69 -12.98 -8.53
C ASP A 62 -15.61 -11.88 -8.52
N LEU A 63 -15.12 -11.48 -7.33
CA LEU A 63 -14.09 -10.47 -7.19
C LEU A 63 -12.69 -11.03 -7.42
N LYS A 64 -11.82 -10.14 -7.90
CA LYS A 64 -10.37 -10.41 -8.05
C LYS A 64 -9.59 -9.24 -7.45
N PRO A 65 -8.49 -9.51 -6.74
CA PRO A 65 -7.56 -8.44 -6.35
C PRO A 65 -7.02 -7.75 -7.61
N ALA A 66 -7.18 -6.44 -7.67
CA ALA A 66 -6.76 -5.65 -8.83
C ALA A 66 -5.46 -4.90 -8.57
N THR A 67 -5.25 -4.41 -7.35
CA THR A 67 -4.04 -3.68 -6.97
C THR A 67 -3.90 -3.59 -5.46
N ILE A 68 -2.67 -3.35 -5.00
CA ILE A 68 -2.36 -2.90 -3.65
C ILE A 68 -2.13 -1.39 -3.70
N ILE A 69 -2.82 -0.63 -2.85
CA ILE A 69 -2.58 0.80 -2.68
C ILE A 69 -1.82 0.99 -1.37
N TRP A 70 -0.70 1.69 -1.44
CA TRP A 70 0.19 1.96 -0.31
C TRP A 70 0.41 3.45 -0.12
N HIS A 71 0.23 3.94 1.08
CA HIS A 71 0.55 5.33 1.44
C HIS A 71 1.08 5.35 2.87
N GLN A 72 2.40 5.38 3.01
CA GLN A 72 3.09 5.33 4.29
C GLN A 72 4.56 5.75 4.08
N GLY A 73 5.19 6.26 5.10
CA GLY A 73 6.60 6.67 5.11
C GLY A 73 6.95 7.48 6.34
N GLU A 74 6.03 8.26 6.86
CA GLU A 74 6.26 9.23 7.94
C GLU A 74 6.85 8.58 9.20
N SER A 75 6.39 7.38 9.53
CA SER A 75 6.88 6.63 10.70
C SER A 75 8.24 5.94 10.47
N ASN A 76 8.76 5.96 9.23
CA ASN A 76 10.07 5.40 8.88
C ASN A 76 11.10 6.49 8.52
N ARG A 77 10.83 7.76 8.82
CA ARG A 77 11.73 8.88 8.49
C ARG A 77 13.14 8.73 9.10
N ASP A 78 13.23 8.13 10.28
CA ASP A 78 14.49 7.96 11.01
C ASP A 78 15.19 6.63 10.67
N ASP A 79 14.42 5.63 10.16
CA ASP A 79 14.92 4.31 9.74
C ASP A 79 14.57 4.03 8.26
N TYR A 80 14.94 4.97 7.41
CA TYR A 80 14.62 4.92 5.98
C TYR A 80 15.53 3.98 5.16
N GLN A 81 16.69 3.58 5.70
CA GLN A 81 17.69 2.82 4.92
C GLN A 81 17.18 1.43 4.54
N SER A 82 16.49 0.75 5.43
CA SER A 82 15.90 -0.57 5.20
C SER A 82 14.54 -0.55 4.50
N TYR A 83 13.94 0.62 4.34
CA TYR A 83 12.56 0.80 3.90
C TYR A 83 12.22 0.06 2.61
N LEU A 84 13.03 0.25 1.54
CA LEU A 84 12.78 -0.39 0.24
C LEU A 84 12.89 -1.92 0.32
N ASN A 85 13.87 -2.43 1.07
CA ASN A 85 14.04 -3.87 1.24
C ASN A 85 12.85 -4.49 1.99
N HIS A 86 12.39 -3.85 3.05
CA HIS A 86 11.21 -4.29 3.80
C HIS A 86 9.95 -4.21 2.93
N LEU A 87 9.77 -3.11 2.19
CA LEU A 87 8.61 -2.94 1.32
C LEU A 87 8.58 -3.99 0.19
N ASN A 88 9.72 -4.25 -0.43
CA ASN A 88 9.84 -5.30 -1.45
C ASN A 88 9.48 -6.67 -0.89
N THR A 89 9.98 -6.99 0.32
CA THR A 89 9.64 -8.24 1.02
C THR A 89 8.13 -8.32 1.31
N LEU A 90 7.54 -7.25 1.86
CA LEU A 90 6.10 -7.20 2.14
C LEU A 90 5.25 -7.46 0.89
N VAL A 91 5.60 -6.79 -0.22
CA VAL A 91 4.88 -6.93 -1.50
C VAL A 91 5.04 -8.34 -2.06
N ALA A 92 6.26 -8.90 -2.01
CA ALA A 92 6.53 -10.26 -2.46
C ALA A 92 5.74 -11.30 -1.65
N ASP A 93 5.71 -11.15 -0.33
CA ASP A 93 4.95 -12.03 0.56
C ASP A 93 3.45 -11.97 0.26
N LEU A 94 2.87 -10.76 0.12
CA LEU A 94 1.46 -10.58 -0.23
C LEU A 94 1.11 -11.22 -1.57
N ARG A 95 1.92 -11.02 -2.59
CA ARG A 95 1.76 -11.63 -3.92
C ARG A 95 1.80 -13.15 -3.84
N SER A 96 2.77 -13.69 -3.10
CA SER A 96 2.91 -15.14 -2.88
C SER A 96 1.70 -15.73 -2.16
N ASP A 97 1.27 -15.11 -1.05
CA ASP A 97 0.16 -15.63 -0.23
C ASP A 97 -1.22 -15.45 -0.88
N LEU A 98 -1.34 -14.53 -1.86
CA LEU A 98 -2.52 -14.34 -2.69
C LEU A 98 -2.48 -15.17 -3.98
N GLY A 99 -1.33 -15.72 -4.36
CA GLY A 99 -1.14 -16.46 -5.61
C GLY A 99 -1.18 -15.58 -6.86
N ILE A 100 -0.82 -14.28 -6.75
CA ILE A 100 -0.86 -13.31 -7.85
C ILE A 100 0.52 -12.61 -7.92
N PRO A 101 1.50 -13.20 -8.62
CA PRO A 101 2.88 -12.73 -8.60
C PRO A 101 3.09 -11.36 -9.24
N ASP A 102 2.21 -10.96 -10.12
CA ASP A 102 2.22 -9.70 -10.86
C ASP A 102 1.16 -8.69 -10.37
N LEU A 103 0.57 -8.90 -9.17
CA LEU A 103 -0.41 -7.98 -8.61
C LEU A 103 0.17 -6.55 -8.56
N PRO A 104 -0.44 -5.57 -9.25
CA PRO A 104 0.03 -4.20 -9.25
C PRO A 104 0.14 -3.62 -7.84
N PHE A 105 1.18 -2.81 -7.64
CA PHE A 105 1.42 -2.07 -6.40
C PHE A 105 1.52 -0.59 -6.71
N ILE A 106 0.66 0.24 -6.12
CA ILE A 106 0.65 1.67 -6.35
C ILE A 106 0.95 2.38 -5.04
N ALA A 107 2.08 3.07 -4.99
CA ALA A 107 2.46 3.90 -3.87
C ALA A 107 2.04 5.35 -4.10
N GLY A 108 1.49 5.99 -3.07
CA GLY A 108 1.37 7.44 -2.98
C GLY A 108 2.55 7.99 -2.19
N GLU A 109 3.23 8.98 -2.76
CA GLU A 109 4.30 9.68 -2.05
C GLU A 109 3.72 10.49 -0.88
N ILE A 110 4.39 10.46 0.26
CA ILE A 110 4.01 11.30 1.41
C ILE A 110 4.33 12.77 1.13
N GLY A 111 3.66 13.68 1.87
CA GLY A 111 3.82 15.12 1.63
C GLY A 111 5.24 15.62 1.87
N ARG A 112 5.68 16.55 1.02
CA ARG A 112 7.05 17.13 1.02
C ARG A 112 7.20 18.38 1.89
N TRP A 113 6.12 18.82 2.56
CA TRP A 113 6.12 20.05 3.36
C TRP A 113 6.94 19.96 4.66
N ASN A 114 7.28 18.75 5.12
CA ASN A 114 8.13 18.55 6.28
C ASN A 114 9.54 18.14 5.84
N PRO A 115 10.59 18.97 6.09
CA PRO A 115 11.95 18.66 5.70
C PRO A 115 12.50 17.39 6.34
N ASP A 116 11.97 16.95 7.49
CA ASP A 116 12.37 15.70 8.15
C ASP A 116 12.02 14.46 7.33
N TYR A 117 11.17 14.61 6.29
CA TYR A 117 10.77 13.50 5.42
C TYR A 117 11.63 13.37 4.16
N SER A 118 12.61 14.27 3.94
CA SER A 118 13.40 14.29 2.69
C SER A 118 14.00 12.92 2.35
N HIS A 119 14.66 12.28 3.30
CA HIS A 119 15.31 10.99 3.06
C HIS A 119 14.34 9.84 2.78
N ILE A 120 13.21 9.80 3.46
CA ILE A 120 12.22 8.76 3.18
C ILE A 120 11.48 9.01 1.86
N VAL A 121 11.24 10.27 1.48
CA VAL A 121 10.69 10.65 0.19
C VAL A 121 11.60 10.19 -0.95
N GLU A 122 12.94 10.37 -0.83
CA GLU A 122 13.90 9.85 -1.78
C GLU A 122 13.82 8.32 -1.93
N LYS A 123 13.58 7.59 -0.84
CA LYS A 123 13.37 6.13 -0.90
C LYS A 123 12.06 5.76 -1.58
N ILE A 124 10.98 6.47 -1.25
CA ILE A 124 9.68 6.25 -1.87
C ILE A 124 9.75 6.49 -3.38
N ALA A 125 10.51 7.50 -3.83
CA ALA A 125 10.70 7.78 -5.24
C ALA A 125 11.33 6.61 -6.03
N LEU A 126 12.10 5.75 -5.38
CA LEU A 126 12.76 4.59 -5.99
C LEU A 126 11.86 3.33 -6.06
N ILE A 127 10.63 3.38 -5.56
CA ILE A 127 9.72 2.22 -5.54
C ILE A 127 9.51 1.61 -6.94
N PRO A 128 9.24 2.39 -8.02
CA PRO A 128 9.01 1.82 -9.34
C PRO A 128 10.22 1.06 -9.90
N ASP A 129 11.43 1.52 -9.56
CA ASP A 129 12.68 0.89 -10.02
C ASP A 129 13.07 -0.33 -9.17
N SER A 130 12.56 -0.39 -7.93
CA SER A 130 12.96 -1.41 -6.94
C SER A 130 11.97 -2.57 -6.82
N ILE A 131 10.71 -2.35 -7.14
CA ILE A 131 9.64 -3.33 -6.97
C ILE A 131 8.97 -3.58 -8.33
N PRO A 132 9.02 -4.81 -8.88
CA PRO A 132 8.34 -5.14 -10.13
C PRO A 132 6.83 -4.85 -10.06
N TYR A 133 6.26 -4.41 -11.18
CA TYR A 133 4.83 -4.05 -11.29
C TYR A 133 4.38 -2.99 -10.27
N ALA A 134 5.28 -2.09 -9.88
CA ALA A 134 4.96 -0.98 -9.00
C ALA A 134 4.89 0.34 -9.76
N GLY A 135 4.03 1.23 -9.29
CA GLY A 135 3.89 2.61 -9.73
C GLY A 135 3.93 3.58 -8.54
N LEU A 136 4.23 4.84 -8.82
CA LEU A 136 4.27 5.91 -7.83
C LEU A 136 3.43 7.09 -8.29
N VAL A 137 2.65 7.64 -7.37
CA VAL A 137 1.99 8.95 -7.53
C VAL A 137 2.76 9.96 -6.70
N SER A 138 3.35 10.95 -7.38
CA SER A 138 4.12 12.01 -6.72
C SER A 138 3.22 12.98 -5.98
N SER A 139 3.72 13.51 -4.86
CA SER A 139 3.13 14.63 -4.12
C SER A 139 3.74 16.00 -4.51
N GLU A 140 4.52 16.04 -5.59
CA GLU A 140 5.12 17.29 -6.07
C GLU A 140 4.05 18.27 -6.54
N GLY A 141 4.08 19.49 -6.00
CA GLY A 141 3.12 20.55 -6.34
C GLY A 141 1.83 20.55 -5.51
N LEU A 142 1.74 19.68 -4.48
CA LEU A 142 0.63 19.65 -3.52
C LEU A 142 0.92 20.50 -2.27
#